data_c0906ba16f4ff4d62b23ce207a18fd67
#
_entry.id   c0906ba16f4ff4d62b23ce207a18fd67
#
_cell.length_a   1.000
_cell.length_b   1.000
_cell.length_c   1.000
_cell.angle_alpha   90.00
_cell.angle_beta   90.00
_cell.angle_gamma   90.00
#
_symmetry.space_group_name_H-M   'P 1'
#
loop_
_entity.id
_entity.type
_entity.pdbx_description
1 polymer ?
#
loop_
_entity_poly.entity_id
_entity_poly.type
_entity_poly.pdbx_seq_one_letter_code
_entity_poly.pdbx_strand_id
1 'polypeptide(L)'
;MLISLIDPYFRSREINSRVEDIPEKLKNIESYYKDANFDHLDGLTVEYPDWWFNLRPSNTEPLIRLNLEADTEKLMEQKKSEVLNLIRS
;
A
#
# COMPACT_ATOMS: atom_id res chain seq x y z
N MET A 1 3.15 -22.33 5.56
CA MET A 1 2.85 -23.05 6.24
C MET A 1 1.50 -22.97 6.82
N LEU A 2 1.36 -23.60 7.81
CA LEU A 2 0.12 -23.64 8.39
C LEU A 2 -0.47 -22.33 8.64
N ILE A 3 0.39 -21.39 8.87
CA ILE A 3 -0.06 -20.08 9.18
C ILE A 3 -0.93 -19.53 8.09
N SER A 4 -0.62 -19.86 6.86
CA SER A 4 -1.40 -19.33 5.77
C SER A 4 -2.84 -19.85 5.80
N LEU A 5 -3.06 -20.97 6.45
CA LEU A 5 -4.40 -21.51 6.53
C LEU A 5 -5.27 -20.73 7.48
N ILE A 6 -4.65 -20.04 8.42
CA ILE A 6 -5.40 -19.30 9.42
C ILE A 6 -5.04 -17.84 9.40
N ASP A 7 -4.49 -17.39 8.29
CA ASP A 7 -4.14 -15.98 8.13
C ASP A 7 -5.43 -15.15 8.18
N PRO A 8 -5.57 -14.26 9.17
CA PRO A 8 -6.79 -13.48 9.31
C PRO A 8 -6.87 -12.28 8.38
N TYR A 9 -5.83 -12.07 7.57
CA TYR A 9 -5.77 -10.87 6.74
C TYR A 9 -6.12 -11.16 5.30
N PHE A 10 -6.72 -10.18 4.66
CA PHE A 10 -7.03 -10.24 3.24
C PHE A 10 -6.03 -9.36 2.49
N ARG A 11 -5.43 -9.90 1.44
CA ARG A 11 -4.36 -9.24 0.69
C ARG A 11 -4.81 -8.86 -0.70
N SER A 12 -4.31 -7.72 -1.16
CA SER A 12 -4.66 -7.20 -2.46
C SER A 12 -3.89 -7.84 -3.60
N ARG A 13 -2.86 -8.60 -3.36
CA ARG A 13 -1.88 -8.98 -4.36
C ARG A 13 -1.09 -7.75 -4.77
N GLU A 14 0.07 -7.99 -5.39
CA GLU A 14 0.92 -6.90 -5.83
C GLU A 14 0.29 -6.20 -7.03
N ILE A 15 0.13 -4.90 -6.94
CA ILE A 15 -0.47 -4.11 -8.01
C ILE A 15 0.52 -3.06 -8.44
N ASN A 16 0.87 -3.06 -9.74
CA ASN A 16 1.81 -2.09 -10.29
C ASN A 16 1.07 -0.91 -10.88
N SER A 17 1.56 0.29 -10.61
CA SER A 17 0.98 1.51 -11.18
C SER A 17 2.09 2.39 -11.72
N ARG A 18 1.89 2.97 -12.89
CA ARG A 18 2.86 3.85 -13.49
C ARG A 18 2.77 5.22 -12.85
N VAL A 19 3.92 5.77 -12.41
CA VAL A 19 3.97 7.07 -11.77
C VAL A 19 5.20 7.80 -12.28
N GLU A 20 5.03 9.02 -12.75
CA GLU A 20 6.14 9.76 -13.33
C GLU A 20 7.06 10.36 -12.28
N ASP A 21 6.50 10.90 -11.21
CA ASP A 21 7.31 11.49 -10.15
C ASP A 21 7.05 10.71 -8.86
N ILE A 22 7.81 9.64 -8.68
CA ILE A 22 7.63 8.74 -7.56
C ILE A 22 7.88 9.41 -6.21
N PRO A 23 8.97 10.16 -6.00
CA PRO A 23 9.18 10.80 -4.69
C PRO A 23 8.06 11.74 -4.30
N GLU A 24 7.56 12.51 -5.26
CA GLU A 24 6.47 13.43 -4.99
C GLU A 24 5.19 12.65 -4.65
N LYS A 25 4.92 11.57 -5.38
CA LYS A 25 3.72 10.78 -5.14
C LYS A 25 3.76 10.14 -3.76
N LEU A 26 4.91 9.61 -3.35
CA LEU A 26 5.04 9.03 -2.02
C LEU A 26 4.83 10.08 -0.94
N LYS A 27 5.34 11.29 -1.15
CA LYS A 27 5.16 12.37 -0.20
C LYS A 27 3.68 12.76 -0.10
N ASN A 28 2.98 12.81 -1.22
CA ASN A 28 1.56 13.15 -1.22
C ASN A 28 0.74 12.10 -0.47
N ILE A 29 1.05 10.83 -0.66
CA ILE A 29 0.35 9.76 0.01
C ILE A 29 0.64 9.79 1.51
N GLU A 30 1.87 10.04 1.88
CA GLU A 30 2.25 10.15 3.28
C GLU A 30 1.47 11.28 3.95
N SER A 31 1.30 12.40 3.27
CA SER A 31 0.54 13.52 3.80
C SER A 31 -0.95 13.19 3.95
N TYR A 32 -1.47 12.40 3.04
CA TYR A 32 -2.88 12.01 3.09
C TYR A 32 -3.16 11.14 4.32
N TYR A 33 -2.22 10.27 4.66
CA TYR A 33 -2.37 9.36 5.80
C TYR A 33 -1.51 9.80 6.99
N LYS A 34 -1.45 11.09 7.24
CA LYS A 34 -0.52 11.65 8.21
C LYS A 34 -0.70 11.15 9.63
N ASP A 35 -1.86 10.57 9.94
CA ASP A 35 -2.12 10.02 11.27
C ASP A 35 -1.75 8.55 11.41
N ALA A 36 -1.15 7.96 10.38
CA ALA A 36 -0.73 6.57 10.42
C ALA A 36 0.66 6.43 11.00
N ASN A 37 1.07 5.19 11.25
CA ASN A 37 2.46 4.89 11.56
C ASN A 37 3.19 4.64 10.25
N PHE A 38 4.37 5.21 10.10
CA PHE A 38 5.14 5.09 8.88
C PHE A 38 6.44 4.34 9.10
N ASP A 39 6.88 3.62 8.07
CA ASP A 39 8.17 2.95 8.07
C ASP A 39 8.76 3.18 6.67
N HIS A 40 10.00 3.66 6.62
CA HIS A 40 10.66 3.94 5.36
C HIS A 40 11.80 2.97 5.06
N LEU A 41 11.87 1.88 5.79
CA LEU A 41 12.97 0.93 5.65
C LEU A 41 12.96 0.25 4.29
N ASP A 42 11.77 -0.09 3.79
CA ASP A 42 11.65 -0.81 2.54
C ASP A 42 10.53 -0.17 1.72
N GLY A 43 10.84 0.97 1.11
CA GLY A 43 9.84 1.78 0.46
C GLY A 43 9.06 2.56 1.50
N LEU A 44 7.77 2.72 1.30
CA LEU A 44 6.92 3.40 2.26
C LEU A 44 5.87 2.42 2.77
N THR A 45 5.88 2.16 4.07
CA THR A 45 4.85 1.37 4.71
C THR A 45 3.98 2.30 5.54
N VAL A 46 2.66 2.19 5.37
CA VAL A 46 1.67 2.98 6.10
C VAL A 46 0.82 2.01 6.90
N GLU A 47 0.80 2.18 8.22
CA GLU A 47 0.16 1.22 9.12
C GLU A 47 -0.94 1.81 9.95
N TYR A 48 -2.08 1.13 9.96
CA TYR A 48 -3.20 1.41 10.85
C TYR A 48 -3.52 0.12 11.64
N PRO A 49 -4.27 0.18 12.71
CA PRO A 49 -4.53 -1.02 13.51
C PRO A 49 -5.24 -2.15 12.77
N ASP A 50 -6.08 -1.81 11.77
CA ASP A 50 -6.88 -2.80 11.08
C ASP A 50 -6.50 -2.98 9.61
N TRP A 51 -5.52 -2.24 9.10
CA TRP A 51 -5.04 -2.42 7.73
C TRP A 51 -3.70 -1.73 7.56
N TRP A 52 -2.94 -2.13 6.54
CA TRP A 52 -1.67 -1.49 6.23
C TRP A 52 -1.36 -1.71 4.76
N PHE A 53 -0.47 -0.89 4.23
CA PHE A 53 0.00 -1.10 2.87
C PHE A 53 1.46 -0.67 2.74
N ASN A 54 2.10 -1.21 1.71
CA ASN A 54 3.48 -0.89 1.38
C ASN A 54 3.56 -0.45 -0.07
N LEU A 55 4.31 0.59 -0.32
CA LEU A 55 4.56 1.10 -1.66
C LEU A 55 6.05 1.01 -1.93
N ARG A 56 6.43 0.24 -2.95
CA ARG A 56 7.84 0.06 -3.30
C ARG A 56 8.07 0.51 -4.74
N PRO A 57 8.98 1.50 -4.93
CA PRO A 57 9.32 1.92 -6.29
C PRO A 57 10.10 0.83 -7.01
N SER A 58 9.90 0.70 -8.31
CA SER A 58 10.73 -0.16 -9.12
C SER A 58 12.05 0.55 -9.40
N ASN A 59 13.14 -0.20 -9.49
CA ASN A 59 14.45 0.37 -9.77
C ASN A 59 14.66 0.68 -11.26
N THR A 60 13.91 0.01 -12.12
CA THR A 60 14.17 0.08 -13.56
C THR A 60 13.06 0.75 -14.35
N GLU A 61 11.90 0.92 -13.75
CA GLU A 61 10.74 1.47 -14.46
C GLU A 61 10.02 2.48 -13.56
N PRO A 62 9.29 3.43 -14.15
CA PRO A 62 8.57 4.42 -13.35
C PRO A 62 7.26 3.82 -12.81
N LEU A 63 7.41 2.79 -11.98
CA LEU A 63 6.30 2.06 -11.40
C LEU A 63 6.40 2.05 -9.88
N ILE A 64 5.24 2.06 -9.23
CA ILE A 64 5.14 1.82 -7.80
C ILE A 64 4.37 0.52 -7.61
N ARG A 65 4.87 -0.35 -6.76
CA ARG A 65 4.24 -1.62 -6.42
C ARG A 65 3.49 -1.47 -5.12
N LEU A 66 2.20 -1.77 -5.14
CA LEU A 66 1.35 -1.68 -3.96
C LEU A 66 1.04 -3.08 -3.44
N ASN A 67 1.25 -3.28 -2.13
CA ASN A 67 0.78 -4.47 -1.44
C ASN A 67 -0.03 -3.98 -0.24
N LEU A 68 -1.24 -4.50 -0.07
CA LEU A 68 -2.15 -4.04 0.96
C LEU A 68 -2.81 -5.22 1.67
N GLU A 69 -2.94 -5.11 2.99
CA GLU A 69 -3.62 -6.13 3.79
C GLU A 69 -4.60 -5.47 4.73
N ALA A 70 -5.70 -6.14 5.02
CA ALA A 70 -6.69 -5.63 5.94
C ALA A 70 -7.36 -6.78 6.69
N ASP A 71 -8.03 -6.46 7.80
CA ASP A 71 -8.68 -7.45 8.63
C ASP A 71 -9.87 -8.10 7.96
N THR A 72 -10.54 -7.41 7.03
CA THR A 72 -11.69 -7.96 6.33
C THR A 72 -11.55 -7.72 4.84
N GLU A 73 -12.23 -8.54 4.06
CA GLU A 73 -12.20 -8.40 2.61
C GLU A 73 -12.81 -7.07 2.18
N LYS A 74 -13.88 -6.67 2.83
CA LYS A 74 -14.54 -5.40 2.50
C LYS A 74 -13.60 -4.23 2.73
N LEU A 75 -12.90 -4.22 3.84
CA LEU A 75 -11.95 -3.15 4.16
C LEU A 75 -10.79 -3.18 3.16
N MET A 76 -10.31 -4.37 2.81
CA MET A 76 -9.22 -4.51 1.86
C MET A 76 -9.61 -3.91 0.51
N GLU A 77 -10.79 -4.24 0.00
CA GLU A 77 -11.24 -3.73 -1.28
C GLU A 77 -11.44 -2.22 -1.24
N GLN A 78 -12.01 -1.74 -0.15
CA GLN A 78 -12.27 -0.31 0.02
C GLN A 78 -10.98 0.49 0.04
N LYS A 79 -10.01 0.04 0.84
CA LYS A 79 -8.75 0.75 0.97
C LYS A 79 -7.86 0.57 -0.25
N LYS A 80 -7.94 -0.57 -0.92
CA LYS A 80 -7.22 -0.78 -2.17
C LYS A 80 -7.66 0.26 -3.20
N SER A 81 -8.95 0.46 -3.35
CA SER A 81 -9.47 1.45 -4.29
C SER A 81 -9.03 2.86 -3.91
N GLU A 82 -9.07 3.17 -2.62
CA GLU A 82 -8.68 4.48 -2.13
C GLU A 82 -7.21 4.77 -2.44
N VAL A 83 -6.32 3.83 -2.12
CA VAL A 83 -4.90 4.01 -2.35
C VAL A 83 -4.58 4.08 -3.84
N LEU A 84 -5.21 3.23 -4.65
CA LEU A 84 -4.99 3.26 -6.09
C LEU A 84 -5.44 4.57 -6.70
N ASN A 85 -6.53 5.14 -6.21
CA ASN A 85 -6.98 6.44 -6.70
C ASN A 85 -5.95 7.53 -6.39
N LEU A 86 -5.35 7.47 -5.21
CA LEU A 86 -4.30 8.42 -4.84
C LEU A 86 -3.07 8.25 -5.71
N ILE A 87 -2.68 7.01 -5.99
CA ILE A 87 -1.51 6.74 -6.80
C ILE A 87 -1.72 7.22 -8.24
N ARG A 88 -2.92 7.03 -8.77
CA ARG A 88 -3.22 7.30 -10.17
C ARG A 88 -3.79 8.67 -10.44
N SER A 89 -3.93 9.47 -9.42
CA SER A 89 -4.48 10.83 -9.59
C SER A 89 -3.43 11.81 -10.11
#